data_b597304c70d21e13ce1bb68406425dab
#
_entry.id   b597304c70d21e13ce1bb68406425dab
#
_cell.length_a   1.000
_cell.length_b   1.000
_cell.length_c   1.000
_cell.angle_alpha   90.00
_cell.angle_beta   90.00
_cell.angle_gamma   90.00
#
_symmetry.space_group_name_H-M   'P 1'
#
loop_
_entity.id
_entity.type
_entity.pdbx_description
1 polymer ?
#
loop_
_entity_poly.entity_id
_entity_poly.type
_entity_poly.pdbx_seq_one_letter_code
_entity_poly.pdbx_strand_id
1 'polypeptide(L)'
;MSAAALGVFVLLEVIAAGVLCIVLGWSWQDALEAFVVTNSAIGLSLGSCGAILAWHRPRNPIGWLFVAGGVAQATSALAAPLGALLHQAAAPVAVQRLLITIFSWSWPWAIGLVLPLALLLFPDGRPVSRGWRWVVIAVIITAPLFPLQMGTFPGPTEPGYPTGYLTIPFYDLLQPLWTATELRTTLAMFLGLAAVVVRYRRGSDVERRQLLWLVLAVLVALIVLLPWGLVANTPVEVLFAIPLIPIAVTVAIVRVQLLDIRLVVSRLLAWLILLLAVIVAYTGLAALVGRFATPRLAGSALITAFLVLLAAPLLPRLQRLVDGAVYGERGDPASVVSRLTNSWPPRTRDCRTWSPQSVRLSGCPILRSNATTRSWLATANRQSGCIPGR
;
A
#
# COMPACT_ATOMS: atom_id res chain seq x y z
N MET A 1 -15.54 8.54 -22.99
CA MET A 1 -15.63 9.38 -21.78
C MET A 1 -14.21 9.70 -21.32
N SER A 2 -13.96 10.92 -20.86
CA SER A 2 -12.65 11.27 -20.29
C SER A 2 -12.52 10.69 -18.86
N ALA A 3 -11.29 10.44 -18.39
CA ALA A 3 -11.06 9.98 -17.02
C ALA A 3 -11.61 10.96 -15.96
N ALA A 4 -11.58 12.26 -16.26
CA ALA A 4 -12.19 13.29 -15.42
C ALA A 4 -13.72 13.12 -15.30
N ALA A 5 -14.42 12.84 -16.41
CA ALA A 5 -15.87 12.59 -16.39
C ALA A 5 -16.24 11.38 -15.53
N LEU A 6 -15.43 10.31 -15.59
CA LEU A 6 -15.62 9.13 -14.74
C LEU A 6 -15.32 9.44 -13.26
N GLY A 7 -14.31 10.26 -12.98
CA GLY A 7 -14.04 10.73 -11.61
C GLY A 7 -15.19 11.57 -11.03
N VAL A 8 -15.79 12.43 -11.84
CA VAL A 8 -17.01 13.19 -11.45
C VAL A 8 -18.18 12.24 -11.25
N PHE A 9 -18.35 11.22 -12.11
CA PHE A 9 -19.39 10.22 -11.95
C PHE A 9 -19.27 9.47 -10.61
N VAL A 10 -18.08 9.03 -10.23
CA VAL A 10 -17.81 8.43 -8.91
C VAL A 10 -18.22 9.37 -7.76
N LEU A 11 -17.86 10.65 -7.87
CA LEU A 11 -18.24 11.64 -6.86
C LEU A 11 -19.76 11.78 -6.73
N LEU A 12 -20.48 11.82 -7.86
CA LEU A 12 -21.93 11.91 -7.88
C LEU A 12 -22.60 10.67 -7.27
N GLU A 13 -22.08 9.46 -7.56
CA GLU A 13 -22.58 8.22 -6.95
C GLU A 13 -22.42 8.24 -5.43
N VAL A 14 -21.26 8.69 -4.93
CA VAL A 14 -21.00 8.77 -3.49
C VAL A 14 -21.86 9.83 -2.80
N ILE A 15 -22.05 11.00 -3.43
CA ILE A 15 -22.96 12.02 -2.93
C ILE A 15 -24.39 11.48 -2.86
N ALA A 16 -24.84 10.81 -3.92
CA ALA A 16 -26.16 10.21 -3.96
C ALA A 16 -26.35 9.12 -2.88
N ALA A 17 -25.35 8.28 -2.65
CA ALA A 17 -25.37 7.29 -1.58
C ALA A 17 -25.50 7.95 -0.20
N GLY A 18 -24.74 9.02 0.07
CA GLY A 18 -24.83 9.77 1.32
C GLY A 18 -26.20 10.46 1.52
N VAL A 19 -26.75 11.06 0.47
CA VAL A 19 -28.09 11.65 0.51
C VAL A 19 -29.15 10.59 0.82
N LEU A 20 -29.06 9.41 0.19
CA LEU A 20 -29.98 8.32 0.45
C LEU A 20 -29.90 7.80 1.89
N CYS A 21 -28.71 7.71 2.48
CA CYS A 21 -28.57 7.36 3.90
C CYS A 21 -29.28 8.39 4.80
N ILE A 22 -29.17 9.69 4.49
CA ILE A 22 -29.90 10.75 5.23
C ILE A 22 -31.41 10.59 5.07
N VAL A 23 -31.89 10.34 3.85
CA VAL A 23 -33.33 10.15 3.56
C VAL A 23 -33.88 8.93 4.29
N LEU A 24 -33.10 7.86 4.40
CA LEU A 24 -33.45 6.64 5.14
C LEU A 24 -33.38 6.81 6.65
N GLY A 25 -32.83 7.93 7.15
CA GLY A 25 -32.61 8.14 8.58
C GLY A 25 -31.52 7.21 9.16
N TRP A 26 -30.62 6.68 8.33
CA TRP A 26 -29.55 5.81 8.78
C TRP A 26 -28.56 6.56 9.68
N SER A 27 -28.22 5.94 10.79
CA SER A 27 -27.11 6.38 11.60
C SER A 27 -25.77 6.14 10.90
N TRP A 28 -24.70 6.73 11.43
CA TRP A 28 -23.35 6.42 10.96
C TRP A 28 -23.04 4.92 11.02
N GLN A 29 -23.48 4.26 12.08
CA GLN A 29 -23.25 2.82 12.29
C GLN A 29 -23.97 1.98 11.23
N ASP A 30 -25.26 2.29 10.94
CA ASP A 30 -26.02 1.59 9.90
C ASP A 30 -25.36 1.72 8.54
N ALA A 31 -24.92 2.93 8.17
CA ALA A 31 -24.25 3.18 6.92
C ALA A 31 -22.87 2.49 6.83
N LEU A 32 -22.21 2.29 7.97
CA LEU A 32 -20.94 1.59 8.06
C LEU A 32 -21.12 0.07 7.91
N GLU A 33 -22.08 -0.51 8.63
CA GLU A 33 -22.43 -1.95 8.59
C GLU A 33 -22.91 -2.37 7.18
N ALA A 34 -23.65 -1.49 6.51
CA ALA A 34 -24.05 -1.67 5.11
C ALA A 34 -22.89 -1.40 4.09
N PHE A 35 -21.67 -1.21 4.54
CA PHE A 35 -20.48 -0.91 3.72
C PHE A 35 -20.57 0.36 2.86
N VAL A 36 -21.57 1.21 3.04
CA VAL A 36 -21.73 2.43 2.23
C VAL A 36 -20.56 3.38 2.45
N VAL A 37 -20.18 3.61 3.69
CA VAL A 37 -19.11 4.56 4.03
C VAL A 37 -17.74 4.08 3.54
N THR A 38 -17.42 2.81 3.78
CA THR A 38 -16.13 2.22 3.39
C THR A 38 -15.99 2.08 1.87
N ASN A 39 -17.04 1.59 1.18
CA ASN A 39 -17.02 1.50 -0.27
C ASN A 39 -17.00 2.89 -0.93
N SER A 40 -17.66 3.89 -0.34
CA SER A 40 -17.56 5.29 -0.78
C SER A 40 -16.14 5.83 -0.64
N ALA A 41 -15.48 5.61 0.50
CA ALA A 41 -14.11 6.05 0.74
C ALA A 41 -13.12 5.39 -0.24
N ILE A 42 -13.24 4.07 -0.45
CA ILE A 42 -12.43 3.32 -1.42
C ILE A 42 -12.72 3.82 -2.84
N GLY A 43 -14.00 3.97 -3.20
CA GLY A 43 -14.46 4.44 -4.50
C GLY A 43 -13.93 5.84 -4.82
N LEU A 44 -14.07 6.80 -3.91
CA LEU A 44 -13.54 8.15 -4.05
C LEU A 44 -12.01 8.16 -4.20
N SER A 45 -11.33 7.39 -3.37
CA SER A 45 -9.87 7.31 -3.43
C SER A 45 -9.39 6.73 -4.77
N LEU A 46 -9.93 5.60 -5.19
CA LEU A 46 -9.61 4.98 -6.47
C LEU A 46 -10.02 5.88 -7.66
N GLY A 47 -11.23 6.42 -7.65
CA GLY A 47 -11.75 7.24 -8.74
C GLY A 47 -10.99 8.55 -8.92
N SER A 48 -10.77 9.30 -7.84
CA SER A 48 -10.03 10.56 -7.88
C SER A 48 -8.55 10.35 -8.22
N CYS A 49 -7.88 9.42 -7.57
CA CYS A 49 -6.49 9.07 -7.84
C CYS A 49 -6.31 8.55 -9.27
N GLY A 50 -7.25 7.71 -9.73
CA GLY A 50 -7.26 7.20 -11.08
C GLY A 50 -7.45 8.29 -12.14
N ALA A 51 -8.37 9.24 -11.91
CA ALA A 51 -8.59 10.38 -12.78
C ALA A 51 -7.34 11.27 -12.86
N ILE A 52 -6.70 11.58 -11.74
CA ILE A 52 -5.45 12.35 -11.67
C ILE A 52 -4.33 11.63 -12.44
N LEU A 53 -4.17 10.33 -12.22
CA LEU A 53 -3.16 9.52 -12.89
C LEU A 53 -3.39 9.45 -14.41
N ALA A 54 -4.61 9.18 -14.83
CA ALA A 54 -4.97 9.11 -16.26
C ALA A 54 -4.82 10.47 -16.95
N TRP A 55 -5.03 11.57 -16.23
CA TRP A 55 -4.78 12.93 -16.73
C TRP A 55 -3.29 13.19 -16.95
N HIS A 56 -2.43 12.92 -15.94
CA HIS A 56 -1.01 13.19 -16.02
C HIS A 56 -0.22 12.14 -16.81
N ARG A 57 -0.68 10.90 -16.83
CA ARG A 57 -0.03 9.74 -17.46
C ARG A 57 -1.03 8.87 -18.22
N PRO A 58 -1.64 9.37 -19.31
CA PRO A 58 -2.76 8.70 -20.00
C PRO A 58 -2.41 7.33 -20.58
N ARG A 59 -1.12 7.07 -20.82
CA ARG A 59 -0.61 5.77 -21.29
C ARG A 59 -0.36 4.75 -20.18
N ASN A 60 -0.44 5.17 -18.91
CA ASN A 60 -0.27 4.27 -17.78
C ASN A 60 -1.61 3.60 -17.46
N PRO A 61 -1.74 2.27 -17.58
CA PRO A 61 -3.00 1.55 -17.36
C PRO A 61 -3.47 1.62 -15.89
N ILE A 62 -2.59 1.89 -14.93
CA ILE A 62 -2.94 1.96 -13.50
C ILE A 62 -3.99 3.05 -13.26
N GLY A 63 -3.89 4.20 -13.92
CA GLY A 63 -4.89 5.27 -13.79
C GLY A 63 -6.28 4.79 -14.22
N TRP A 64 -6.39 4.11 -15.35
CA TRP A 64 -7.64 3.56 -15.85
C TRP A 64 -8.18 2.41 -15.00
N LEU A 65 -7.31 1.54 -14.49
CA LEU A 65 -7.68 0.50 -13.53
C LEU A 65 -8.29 1.10 -12.25
N PHE A 66 -7.68 2.16 -11.74
CA PHE A 66 -8.18 2.84 -10.54
C PHE A 66 -9.52 3.52 -10.81
N VAL A 67 -9.71 4.18 -11.95
CA VAL A 67 -11.02 4.75 -12.31
C VAL A 67 -12.08 3.67 -12.39
N ALA A 68 -11.80 2.54 -13.06
CA ALA A 68 -12.73 1.43 -13.17
C ALA A 68 -13.08 0.83 -11.80
N GLY A 69 -12.07 0.62 -10.94
CA GLY A 69 -12.27 0.16 -9.56
C GLY A 69 -13.05 1.17 -8.72
N GLY A 70 -12.80 2.46 -8.93
CA GLY A 70 -13.53 3.53 -8.25
C GLY A 70 -15.01 3.57 -8.62
N VAL A 71 -15.34 3.44 -9.90
CA VAL A 71 -16.73 3.31 -10.38
C VAL A 71 -17.38 2.08 -9.73
N ALA A 72 -16.73 0.92 -9.81
CA ALA A 72 -17.31 -0.31 -9.27
C ALA A 72 -17.60 -0.21 -7.75
N GLN A 73 -16.69 0.39 -6.98
CA GLN A 73 -16.89 0.59 -5.54
C GLN A 73 -17.99 1.62 -5.23
N ALA A 74 -18.02 2.74 -5.93
CA ALA A 74 -19.04 3.77 -5.73
C ALA A 74 -20.43 3.26 -6.15
N THR A 75 -20.53 2.50 -7.25
CA THR A 75 -21.78 1.84 -7.66
C THR A 75 -22.26 0.87 -6.58
N SER A 76 -21.38 0.08 -5.97
CA SER A 76 -21.74 -0.78 -4.84
C SER A 76 -22.21 0.03 -3.64
N ALA A 77 -21.51 1.12 -3.30
CA ALA A 77 -21.91 2.01 -2.22
C ALA A 77 -23.29 2.64 -2.42
N LEU A 78 -23.64 3.02 -3.66
CA LEU A 78 -24.93 3.58 -4.02
C LEU A 78 -26.05 2.51 -4.02
N ALA A 79 -25.74 1.30 -4.49
CA ALA A 79 -26.72 0.24 -4.63
C ALA A 79 -27.30 -0.21 -3.28
N ALA A 80 -26.55 -0.16 -2.19
CA ALA A 80 -27.00 -0.56 -0.86
C ALA A 80 -28.15 0.33 -0.32
N PRO A 81 -27.99 1.66 -0.14
CA PRO A 81 -29.08 2.51 0.37
C PRO A 81 -30.22 2.66 -0.64
N LEU A 82 -29.95 2.61 -1.95
CA LEU A 82 -30.99 2.61 -2.96
C LEU A 82 -31.85 1.34 -2.87
N GLY A 83 -31.21 0.19 -2.65
CA GLY A 83 -31.90 -1.09 -2.41
C GLY A 83 -32.80 -1.03 -1.18
N ALA A 84 -32.29 -0.47 -0.08
CA ALA A 84 -33.06 -0.28 1.16
C ALA A 84 -34.27 0.65 0.97
N LEU A 85 -34.08 1.77 0.27
CA LEU A 85 -35.16 2.70 -0.04
C LEU A 85 -36.28 2.03 -0.86
N LEU A 86 -35.88 1.29 -1.91
CA LEU A 86 -36.85 0.60 -2.76
C LEU A 86 -37.53 -0.58 -2.04
N HIS A 87 -36.87 -1.21 -1.10
CA HIS A 87 -37.47 -2.23 -0.24
C HIS A 87 -38.55 -1.61 0.67
N GLN A 88 -38.24 -0.49 1.34
CA GLN A 88 -39.20 0.25 2.16
C GLN A 88 -40.38 0.77 1.35
N ALA A 89 -40.14 1.19 0.11
CA ALA A 89 -41.21 1.63 -0.81
C ALA A 89 -42.02 0.49 -1.43
N ALA A 90 -41.80 -0.76 -1.02
CA ALA A 90 -42.44 -1.95 -1.57
C ALA A 90 -42.31 -2.03 -3.10
N ALA A 91 -41.18 -1.57 -3.65
CA ALA A 91 -40.91 -1.62 -5.08
C ALA A 91 -40.94 -3.07 -5.64
N PRO A 92 -41.17 -3.27 -6.94
CA PRO A 92 -41.17 -4.59 -7.55
C PRO A 92 -39.91 -5.40 -7.21
N VAL A 93 -40.09 -6.65 -6.78
CA VAL A 93 -39.01 -7.56 -6.37
C VAL A 93 -37.91 -7.67 -7.45
N ALA A 94 -38.31 -7.56 -8.72
CA ALA A 94 -37.36 -7.56 -9.85
C ALA A 94 -36.32 -6.43 -9.75
N VAL A 95 -36.73 -5.24 -9.37
CA VAL A 95 -35.82 -4.08 -9.22
C VAL A 95 -34.91 -4.26 -7.99
N GLN A 96 -35.47 -4.75 -6.87
CA GLN A 96 -34.68 -5.05 -5.68
C GLN A 96 -33.60 -6.09 -5.97
N ARG A 97 -33.93 -7.19 -6.65
CA ARG A 97 -32.99 -8.23 -7.06
C ARG A 97 -31.88 -7.69 -7.98
N LEU A 98 -32.23 -6.75 -8.88
CA LEU A 98 -31.24 -6.09 -9.75
C LEU A 98 -30.21 -5.32 -8.94
N LEU A 99 -30.65 -4.53 -7.95
CA LEU A 99 -29.73 -3.73 -7.11
C LEU A 99 -28.85 -4.61 -6.23
N ILE A 100 -29.38 -5.68 -5.68
CA ILE A 100 -28.58 -6.65 -4.91
C ILE A 100 -27.54 -7.30 -5.82
N THR A 101 -27.92 -7.64 -7.07
CA THR A 101 -26.96 -8.17 -8.04
C THR A 101 -25.86 -7.14 -8.33
N ILE A 102 -26.21 -5.87 -8.57
CA ILE A 102 -25.24 -4.79 -8.81
C ILE A 102 -24.31 -4.64 -7.60
N PHE A 103 -24.86 -4.58 -6.39
CA PHE A 103 -24.09 -4.50 -5.14
C PHE A 103 -23.07 -5.63 -5.04
N SER A 104 -23.53 -6.89 -5.15
CA SER A 104 -22.68 -8.07 -4.90
C SER A 104 -21.62 -8.29 -5.99
N TRP A 105 -21.87 -7.86 -7.23
CA TRP A 105 -20.95 -8.05 -8.35
C TRP A 105 -19.97 -6.89 -8.57
N SER A 106 -20.23 -5.71 -8.00
CA SER A 106 -19.41 -4.52 -8.29
C SER A 106 -18.13 -4.47 -7.45
N TRP A 107 -18.23 -4.51 -6.12
CA TRP A 107 -17.09 -4.32 -5.24
C TRP A 107 -15.96 -5.35 -5.36
N PRO A 108 -16.21 -6.64 -5.71
CA PRO A 108 -15.15 -7.65 -5.69
C PRO A 108 -14.08 -7.43 -6.75
N TRP A 109 -14.37 -6.68 -7.82
CA TRP A 109 -13.39 -6.37 -8.86
C TRP A 109 -12.18 -5.59 -8.34
N ALA A 110 -12.36 -4.76 -7.32
CA ALA A 110 -11.26 -4.03 -6.71
C ALA A 110 -10.23 -4.99 -6.11
N ILE A 111 -10.68 -6.05 -5.44
CA ILE A 111 -9.81 -7.04 -4.78
C ILE A 111 -9.29 -8.07 -5.79
N GLY A 112 -10.16 -8.60 -6.64
CA GLY A 112 -9.83 -9.67 -7.58
C GLY A 112 -8.96 -9.24 -8.77
N LEU A 113 -9.02 -7.97 -9.16
CA LEU A 113 -8.35 -7.44 -10.36
C LEU A 113 -7.51 -6.19 -10.08
N VAL A 114 -8.14 -5.12 -9.55
CA VAL A 114 -7.52 -3.78 -9.54
C VAL A 114 -6.28 -3.73 -8.67
N LEU A 115 -6.37 -4.19 -7.42
CA LEU A 115 -5.25 -4.16 -6.48
C LEU A 115 -4.09 -5.06 -6.93
N PRO A 116 -4.28 -6.34 -7.29
CA PRO A 116 -3.18 -7.18 -7.77
C PRO A 116 -2.51 -6.62 -9.02
N LEU A 117 -3.29 -6.14 -10.00
CA LEU A 117 -2.72 -5.56 -11.22
C LEU A 117 -1.98 -4.25 -10.96
N ALA A 118 -2.50 -3.40 -10.07
CA ALA A 118 -1.81 -2.18 -9.69
C ALA A 118 -0.43 -2.50 -9.13
N LEU A 119 -0.31 -3.46 -8.21
CA LEU A 119 0.98 -3.90 -7.63
C LEU A 119 1.91 -4.48 -8.70
N LEU A 120 1.40 -5.34 -9.59
CA LEU A 120 2.19 -5.99 -10.65
C LEU A 120 2.70 -4.99 -11.69
N LEU A 121 1.97 -3.93 -11.96
CA LEU A 121 2.26 -2.96 -13.01
C LEU A 121 2.93 -1.67 -12.50
N PHE A 122 2.91 -1.41 -11.18
CA PHE A 122 3.50 -0.20 -10.60
C PHE A 122 5.01 -0.15 -10.76
N PRO A 123 5.66 1.03 -11.06
CA PRO A 123 5.04 2.35 -11.29
C PRO A 123 4.68 2.65 -12.74
N ASP A 124 5.26 1.94 -13.73
CA ASP A 124 5.30 2.32 -15.15
C ASP A 124 4.10 1.80 -15.96
N GLY A 125 3.25 0.99 -15.35
CA GLY A 125 2.19 0.30 -16.06
C GLY A 125 2.67 -0.89 -16.91
N ARG A 126 3.88 -1.40 -16.66
CA ARG A 126 4.48 -2.52 -17.41
C ARG A 126 4.88 -3.67 -16.48
N PRO A 127 4.84 -4.92 -16.94
CA PRO A 127 5.37 -6.05 -16.18
C PRO A 127 6.87 -5.92 -15.91
N VAL A 128 7.37 -6.48 -14.80
CA VAL A 128 8.80 -6.46 -14.41
C VAL A 128 9.72 -7.07 -15.46
N SER A 129 9.25 -8.14 -16.11
CA SER A 129 9.99 -8.85 -17.18
C SER A 129 9.03 -9.62 -18.09
N ARG A 130 9.57 -10.24 -19.15
CA ARG A 130 8.78 -11.09 -20.06
C ARG A 130 8.07 -12.24 -19.33
N GLY A 131 8.69 -12.87 -18.33
CA GLY A 131 8.06 -13.92 -17.52
C GLY A 131 6.90 -13.38 -16.69
N TRP A 132 7.02 -12.19 -16.11
CA TRP A 132 5.96 -11.57 -15.32
C TRP A 132 4.73 -11.17 -16.16
N ARG A 133 4.88 -11.04 -17.47
CA ARG A 133 3.74 -10.85 -18.38
C ARG A 133 2.73 -11.99 -18.28
N TRP A 134 3.20 -13.24 -18.12
CA TRP A 134 2.31 -14.39 -17.96
C TRP A 134 1.55 -14.36 -16.62
N VAL A 135 2.19 -13.88 -15.57
CA VAL A 135 1.52 -13.64 -14.27
C VAL A 135 0.42 -12.60 -14.42
N VAL A 136 0.70 -11.47 -15.10
CA VAL A 136 -0.32 -10.44 -15.38
C VAL A 136 -1.48 -11.01 -16.19
N ILE A 137 -1.21 -11.79 -17.24
CA ILE A 137 -2.24 -12.44 -18.05
C ILE A 137 -3.06 -13.42 -17.21
N ALA A 138 -2.41 -14.26 -16.40
CA ALA A 138 -3.10 -15.19 -15.52
C ALA A 138 -4.02 -14.49 -14.52
N VAL A 139 -3.55 -13.38 -13.91
CA VAL A 139 -4.38 -12.56 -13.00
C VAL A 139 -5.59 -11.98 -13.72
N ILE A 140 -5.43 -11.47 -14.96
CA ILE A 140 -6.55 -10.92 -15.74
C ILE A 140 -7.56 -12.01 -16.08
N ILE A 141 -7.10 -13.16 -16.61
CA ILE A 141 -8.00 -14.26 -17.03
C ILE A 141 -8.77 -14.83 -15.84
N THR A 142 -8.12 -14.96 -14.69
CA THR A 142 -8.73 -15.54 -13.49
C THR A 142 -9.44 -14.51 -12.60
N ALA A 143 -9.36 -13.21 -12.91
CA ALA A 143 -9.98 -12.15 -12.12
C ALA A 143 -11.50 -12.32 -11.92
N PRO A 144 -12.29 -12.77 -12.92
CA PRO A 144 -13.73 -12.93 -12.77
C PRO A 144 -14.15 -13.97 -11.72
N LEU A 145 -13.25 -14.86 -11.30
CA LEU A 145 -13.58 -15.89 -10.31
C LEU A 145 -13.99 -15.30 -8.95
N PHE A 146 -13.36 -14.20 -8.52
CA PHE A 146 -13.67 -13.59 -7.23
C PHE A 146 -15.04 -12.86 -7.25
N PRO A 147 -15.38 -12.02 -8.24
CA PRO A 147 -16.76 -11.53 -8.41
C PRO A 147 -17.78 -12.65 -8.60
N LEU A 148 -17.43 -13.73 -9.28
CA LEU A 148 -18.31 -14.89 -9.43
C LEU A 148 -18.63 -15.51 -8.07
N GLN A 149 -17.61 -15.75 -7.23
CA GLN A 149 -17.79 -16.30 -5.88
C GLN A 149 -18.69 -15.41 -5.04
N MET A 150 -18.39 -14.12 -4.96
CA MET A 150 -19.13 -13.18 -4.09
C MET A 150 -20.54 -12.87 -4.63
N GLY A 151 -20.66 -12.73 -5.94
CA GLY A 151 -21.91 -12.32 -6.60
C GLY A 151 -22.94 -13.44 -6.77
N THR A 152 -22.52 -14.71 -6.74
CA THR A 152 -23.44 -15.85 -6.93
C THR A 152 -23.89 -16.50 -5.62
N PHE A 153 -23.50 -15.95 -4.48
CA PHE A 153 -23.91 -16.45 -3.18
C PHE A 153 -25.43 -16.46 -3.04
N PRO A 154 -26.08 -17.58 -2.65
CA PRO A 154 -27.53 -17.73 -2.68
C PRO A 154 -28.24 -17.12 -1.45
N GLY A 155 -27.48 -16.71 -0.42
CA GLY A 155 -28.06 -16.11 0.76
C GLY A 155 -28.58 -14.68 0.52
N PRO A 156 -29.61 -14.24 1.26
CA PRO A 156 -30.00 -12.83 1.25
C PRO A 156 -28.90 -11.98 1.87
N THR A 157 -28.73 -10.75 1.41
CA THR A 157 -27.78 -9.79 2.00
C THR A 157 -28.17 -9.40 3.42
N GLU A 158 -29.48 -9.34 3.70
CA GLU A 158 -30.05 -9.11 5.02
C GLU A 158 -31.37 -9.90 5.18
N PRO A 159 -31.79 -10.22 6.40
CA PRO A 159 -33.07 -10.88 6.65
C PRO A 159 -34.25 -10.11 6.04
N GLY A 160 -35.07 -10.79 5.26
CA GLY A 160 -36.23 -10.20 4.59
C GLY A 160 -35.99 -9.62 3.21
N TYR A 161 -34.72 -9.49 2.79
CA TYR A 161 -34.40 -9.05 1.41
C TYR A 161 -34.45 -10.21 0.43
N PRO A 162 -34.80 -9.96 -0.84
CA PRO A 162 -34.72 -10.99 -1.89
C PRO A 162 -33.25 -11.29 -2.21
N THR A 163 -33.00 -12.44 -2.81
CA THR A 163 -31.68 -12.79 -3.36
C THR A 163 -31.45 -12.11 -4.71
N GLY A 164 -30.20 -11.94 -5.10
CA GLY A 164 -29.84 -11.43 -6.44
C GLY A 164 -30.34 -12.34 -7.59
N TYR A 165 -30.15 -11.89 -8.83
CA TYR A 165 -30.54 -12.68 -10.03
C TYR A 165 -29.57 -13.81 -10.32
N LEU A 166 -28.27 -13.57 -10.14
CA LEU A 166 -27.21 -14.47 -10.54
C LEU A 166 -26.74 -15.36 -9.37
N THR A 167 -27.66 -15.94 -8.63
CA THR A 167 -27.34 -16.86 -7.52
C THR A 167 -27.26 -18.31 -8.03
N ILE A 168 -26.36 -19.08 -7.40
CA ILE A 168 -26.16 -20.53 -7.73
C ILE A 168 -26.78 -21.36 -6.61
N PRO A 169 -27.86 -22.14 -6.84
CA PRO A 169 -28.51 -22.95 -5.82
C PRO A 169 -27.60 -24.03 -5.17
N PHE A 170 -26.64 -24.55 -5.96
CA PHE A 170 -25.67 -25.57 -5.53
C PHE A 170 -24.31 -24.94 -5.13
N TYR A 171 -24.32 -23.74 -4.55
CA TYR A 171 -23.13 -22.98 -4.19
C TYR A 171 -22.15 -23.76 -3.30
N ASP A 172 -22.68 -24.51 -2.33
CA ASP A 172 -21.87 -25.30 -1.40
C ASP A 172 -21.13 -26.47 -2.08
N LEU A 173 -21.68 -27.01 -3.17
CA LEU A 173 -21.00 -28.04 -3.97
C LEU A 173 -19.72 -27.51 -4.64
N LEU A 174 -19.69 -26.19 -4.89
CA LEU A 174 -18.55 -25.50 -5.50
C LEU A 174 -17.51 -25.03 -4.47
N GLN A 175 -17.62 -25.44 -3.21
CA GLN A 175 -16.67 -25.05 -2.16
C GLN A 175 -15.18 -25.28 -2.51
N PRO A 176 -14.78 -26.35 -3.20
CA PRO A 176 -13.38 -26.50 -3.65
C PRO A 176 -12.96 -25.40 -4.65
N LEU A 177 -13.88 -24.96 -5.53
CA LEU A 177 -13.63 -23.85 -6.47
C LEU A 177 -13.49 -22.52 -5.72
N TRP A 178 -14.33 -22.28 -4.71
CA TRP A 178 -14.27 -21.08 -3.88
C TRP A 178 -12.96 -21.01 -3.10
N THR A 179 -12.55 -22.09 -2.49
CA THR A 179 -11.24 -22.19 -1.82
C THR A 179 -10.09 -21.93 -2.79
N ALA A 180 -10.14 -22.49 -4.01
CA ALA A 180 -9.16 -22.22 -5.05
C ALA A 180 -9.15 -20.73 -5.48
N THR A 181 -10.32 -20.09 -5.52
CA THR A 181 -10.46 -18.66 -5.83
C THR A 181 -9.83 -17.79 -4.75
N GLU A 182 -10.01 -18.09 -3.48
CA GLU A 182 -9.41 -17.40 -2.35
C GLU A 182 -7.88 -17.55 -2.35
N LEU A 183 -7.39 -18.79 -2.54
CA LEU A 183 -5.96 -19.07 -2.68
C LEU A 183 -5.35 -18.32 -3.86
N ARG A 184 -6.03 -18.33 -5.01
CA ARG A 184 -5.63 -17.58 -6.20
C ARG A 184 -5.55 -16.08 -5.92
N THR A 185 -6.55 -15.50 -5.25
CA THR A 185 -6.61 -14.06 -4.96
C THR A 185 -5.49 -13.68 -3.99
N THR A 186 -5.29 -14.47 -2.97
CA THR A 186 -4.17 -14.34 -2.01
C THR A 186 -2.81 -14.45 -2.73
N LEU A 187 -2.64 -15.46 -3.59
CA LEU A 187 -1.42 -15.66 -4.36
C LEU A 187 -1.14 -14.46 -5.30
N ALA A 188 -2.18 -13.91 -5.95
CA ALA A 188 -2.04 -12.75 -6.82
C ALA A 188 -1.55 -11.50 -6.05
N MET A 189 -2.00 -11.30 -4.80
CA MET A 189 -1.50 -10.25 -3.92
C MET A 189 -0.02 -10.47 -3.55
N PHE A 190 0.36 -11.69 -3.17
CA PHE A 190 1.75 -12.01 -2.86
C PHE A 190 2.67 -11.87 -4.08
N LEU A 191 2.23 -12.28 -5.26
CA LEU A 191 2.98 -12.07 -6.51
C LEU A 191 3.11 -10.57 -6.83
N GLY A 192 2.07 -9.78 -6.57
CA GLY A 192 2.13 -8.32 -6.66
C GLY A 192 3.21 -7.74 -5.74
N LEU A 193 3.24 -8.13 -4.48
CA LEU A 193 4.27 -7.72 -3.52
C LEU A 193 5.66 -8.20 -3.94
N ALA A 194 5.79 -9.42 -4.43
CA ALA A 194 7.06 -9.94 -4.95
C ALA A 194 7.55 -9.11 -6.15
N ALA A 195 6.65 -8.69 -7.05
CA ALA A 195 7.00 -7.80 -8.16
C ALA A 195 7.54 -6.45 -7.67
N VAL A 196 6.93 -5.88 -6.62
CA VAL A 196 7.42 -4.64 -5.96
C VAL A 196 8.83 -4.84 -5.41
N VAL A 197 9.09 -5.96 -4.71
CA VAL A 197 10.42 -6.28 -4.15
C VAL A 197 11.46 -6.46 -5.26
N VAL A 198 11.13 -7.18 -6.34
CA VAL A 198 12.04 -7.38 -7.47
C VAL A 198 12.38 -6.05 -8.15
N ARG A 199 11.40 -5.17 -8.33
CA ARG A 199 11.62 -3.81 -8.87
C ARG A 199 12.49 -2.97 -7.94
N TYR A 200 12.24 -3.03 -6.63
CA TYR A 200 13.05 -2.30 -5.65
C TYR A 200 14.53 -2.71 -5.71
N ARG A 201 14.81 -4.00 -5.87
CA ARG A 201 16.18 -4.52 -5.98
C ARG A 201 16.87 -4.13 -7.29
N ARG A 202 16.12 -4.05 -8.40
CA ARG A 202 16.66 -3.83 -9.75
C ARG A 202 16.50 -2.40 -10.26
N GLY A 203 15.64 -1.62 -9.62
CA GLY A 203 15.25 -0.28 -10.07
C GLY A 203 16.31 0.78 -9.80
N SER A 204 16.20 1.89 -10.53
CA SER A 204 16.94 3.14 -10.31
C SER A 204 16.57 3.78 -8.96
N ASP A 205 17.37 4.76 -8.52
CA ASP A 205 17.10 5.47 -7.25
C ASP A 205 15.75 6.20 -7.26
N VAL A 206 15.30 6.66 -8.42
CA VAL A 206 13.99 7.29 -8.60
C VAL A 206 12.87 6.25 -8.42
N GLU A 207 12.97 5.11 -9.09
CA GLU A 207 12.00 4.01 -8.96
C GLU A 207 11.95 3.47 -7.53
N ARG A 208 13.09 3.33 -6.86
CA ARG A 208 13.14 2.92 -5.45
C ARG A 208 12.37 3.86 -4.54
N ARG A 209 12.50 5.18 -4.74
CA ARG A 209 11.73 6.18 -3.97
C ARG A 209 10.23 6.08 -4.22
N GLN A 210 9.82 5.87 -5.47
CA GLN A 210 8.41 5.64 -5.81
C GLN A 210 7.85 4.39 -5.13
N LEU A 211 8.61 3.29 -5.18
CA LEU A 211 8.24 2.03 -4.55
C LEU A 211 8.11 2.15 -3.02
N LEU A 212 8.94 2.97 -2.37
CA LEU A 212 8.86 3.19 -0.93
C LEU A 212 7.54 3.85 -0.50
N TRP A 213 6.94 4.73 -1.31
CA TRP A 213 5.62 5.28 -1.04
C TRP A 213 4.53 4.20 -1.05
N LEU A 214 4.57 3.32 -2.05
CA LEU A 214 3.65 2.19 -2.12
C LEU A 214 3.87 1.23 -0.94
N VAL A 215 5.13 0.88 -0.64
CA VAL A 215 5.47 0.01 0.50
C VAL A 215 4.96 0.62 1.80
N LEU A 216 5.13 1.93 2.00
CA LEU A 216 4.61 2.64 3.17
C LEU A 216 3.09 2.45 3.32
N ALA A 217 2.33 2.68 2.26
CA ALA A 217 0.87 2.54 2.31
C ALA A 217 0.44 1.08 2.56
N VAL A 218 1.10 0.13 1.90
CA VAL A 218 0.82 -1.31 2.10
C VAL A 218 1.17 -1.73 3.53
N LEU A 219 2.28 -1.27 4.08
CA LEU A 219 2.66 -1.56 5.48
C LEU A 219 1.64 -0.99 6.47
N VAL A 220 1.20 0.25 6.27
CA VAL A 220 0.15 0.85 7.12
C VAL A 220 -1.15 0.04 7.01
N ALA A 221 -1.57 -0.31 5.79
CA ALA A 221 -2.76 -1.12 5.58
C ALA A 221 -2.63 -2.50 6.25
N LEU A 222 -1.48 -3.17 6.13
CA LEU A 222 -1.24 -4.46 6.77
C LEU A 222 -1.24 -4.36 8.30
N ILE A 223 -0.61 -3.33 8.88
CA ILE A 223 -0.61 -3.11 10.33
C ILE A 223 -2.03 -2.94 10.87
N VAL A 224 -2.89 -2.27 10.10
CA VAL A 224 -4.29 -2.05 10.49
C VAL A 224 -5.14 -3.30 10.25
N LEU A 225 -5.03 -3.95 9.09
CA LEU A 225 -5.92 -5.05 8.69
C LEU A 225 -5.54 -6.40 9.30
N LEU A 226 -4.25 -6.66 9.50
CA LEU A 226 -3.76 -8.00 9.84
C LEU A 226 -4.19 -8.47 11.24
N PRO A 227 -4.18 -7.66 12.30
CA PRO A 227 -4.66 -8.08 13.62
C PRO A 227 -6.13 -8.52 13.59
N TRP A 228 -6.94 -7.80 12.82
CA TRP A 228 -8.37 -8.04 12.72
C TRP A 228 -8.72 -9.20 11.79
N GLY A 229 -7.93 -9.46 10.75
CA GLY A 229 -8.11 -10.61 9.87
C GLY A 229 -7.93 -11.97 10.56
N LEU A 230 -7.36 -11.97 11.77
CA LEU A 230 -7.17 -13.18 12.61
C LEU A 230 -8.24 -13.31 13.70
N VAL A 231 -9.06 -12.31 13.91
CA VAL A 231 -10.16 -12.29 14.87
C VAL A 231 -11.47 -12.49 14.11
N ALA A 232 -12.35 -13.36 14.61
CA ALA A 232 -13.62 -13.73 13.96
C ALA A 232 -14.58 -12.55 13.94
N ASN A 233 -14.46 -11.42 13.83
CA ASN A 233 -15.31 -10.23 13.65
C ASN A 233 -14.42 -9.02 13.32
N THR A 234 -13.96 -8.94 12.07
CA THR A 234 -13.20 -7.79 11.59
C THR A 234 -14.09 -6.55 11.57
N PRO A 235 -13.80 -5.50 12.35
CA PRO A 235 -14.56 -4.27 12.27
C PRO A 235 -14.48 -3.68 10.87
N VAL A 236 -15.61 -3.18 10.36
CA VAL A 236 -15.69 -2.63 9.00
C VAL A 236 -14.78 -1.39 8.84
N GLU A 237 -14.54 -0.67 9.93
CA GLU A 237 -13.71 0.52 10.00
C GLU A 237 -12.26 0.30 9.53
N VAL A 238 -11.71 -0.89 9.71
CA VAL A 238 -10.33 -1.18 9.28
C VAL A 238 -10.16 -1.11 7.76
N LEU A 239 -11.25 -1.22 6.99
CA LEU A 239 -11.23 -1.07 5.54
C LEU A 239 -10.84 0.35 5.09
N PHE A 240 -10.91 1.37 5.96
CA PHE A 240 -10.39 2.71 5.70
C PHE A 240 -8.87 2.75 5.46
N ALA A 241 -8.15 1.69 5.75
CA ALA A 241 -6.74 1.57 5.39
C ALA A 241 -6.52 1.35 3.88
N ILE A 242 -7.50 0.78 3.16
CA ILE A 242 -7.40 0.49 1.71
C ILE A 242 -7.25 1.76 0.87
N PRO A 243 -7.98 2.86 1.10
CA PRO A 243 -7.81 4.15 0.40
C PRO A 243 -6.40 4.72 0.40
N LEU A 244 -5.55 4.37 1.37
CA LEU A 244 -4.16 4.84 1.43
C LEU A 244 -3.31 4.32 0.26
N ILE A 245 -3.64 3.16 -0.28
CA ILE A 245 -2.88 2.53 -1.38
C ILE A 245 -2.97 3.35 -2.68
N PRO A 246 -4.16 3.67 -3.23
CA PRO A 246 -4.25 4.49 -4.43
C PRO A 246 -3.73 5.92 -4.23
N ILE A 247 -3.88 6.50 -3.04
CA ILE A 247 -3.30 7.80 -2.71
C ILE A 247 -1.76 7.74 -2.81
N ALA A 248 -1.14 6.75 -2.18
CA ALA A 248 0.31 6.60 -2.20
C ALA A 248 0.85 6.33 -3.61
N VAL A 249 0.16 5.48 -4.40
CA VAL A 249 0.49 5.23 -5.81
C VAL A 249 0.46 6.53 -6.62
N THR A 250 -0.57 7.35 -6.41
CA THR A 250 -0.73 8.62 -7.13
C THR A 250 0.37 9.62 -6.76
N VAL A 251 0.63 9.78 -5.47
CA VAL A 251 1.74 10.62 -4.97
C VAL A 251 3.08 10.15 -5.53
N ALA A 252 3.33 8.84 -5.53
CA ALA A 252 4.56 8.26 -6.03
C ALA A 252 4.79 8.48 -7.53
N ILE A 253 3.72 8.47 -8.35
CA ILE A 253 3.82 8.65 -9.80
C ILE A 253 3.85 10.15 -10.19
N VAL A 254 3.11 10.99 -9.48
CA VAL A 254 2.96 12.43 -9.81
C VAL A 254 4.03 13.29 -9.15
N ARG A 255 4.43 12.98 -7.90
CA ARG A 255 5.36 13.79 -7.10
C ARG A 255 6.58 12.99 -6.60
N VAL A 256 7.54 12.75 -7.46
CA VAL A 256 8.74 11.90 -7.21
C VAL A 256 9.70 12.43 -6.13
N GLN A 257 9.65 13.71 -5.70
CA GLN A 257 10.78 14.34 -4.98
C GLN A 257 10.53 14.76 -3.53
N LEU A 258 9.41 14.43 -2.89
CA LEU A 258 8.94 15.21 -1.75
C LEU A 258 9.44 14.81 -0.35
N LEU A 259 9.94 13.61 -0.06
CA LEU A 259 10.39 13.27 1.31
C LEU A 259 11.32 12.03 1.33
N ASP A 260 12.24 12.01 2.28
CA ASP A 260 13.06 10.84 2.58
C ASP A 260 12.30 9.90 3.53
N ILE A 261 11.37 9.10 2.94
CA ILE A 261 10.49 8.18 3.69
C ILE A 261 11.20 6.89 4.13
N ARG A 262 12.49 6.72 3.84
CA ARG A 262 13.25 5.49 4.13
C ARG A 262 13.16 5.12 5.61
N LEU A 263 13.41 6.08 6.50
CA LEU A 263 13.34 5.88 7.95
C LEU A 263 11.94 5.47 8.43
N VAL A 264 10.89 6.03 7.84
CA VAL A 264 9.51 5.71 8.20
C VAL A 264 9.17 4.30 7.77
N VAL A 265 9.54 3.92 6.52
CA VAL A 265 9.30 2.57 6.00
C VAL A 265 10.04 1.52 6.81
N SER A 266 11.32 1.74 7.18
CA SER A 266 12.05 0.76 7.97
C SER A 266 11.45 0.56 9.37
N ARG A 267 11.03 1.66 10.02
CA ARG A 267 10.34 1.58 11.32
C ARG A 267 9.02 0.82 11.23
N LEU A 268 8.19 1.13 10.24
CA LEU A 268 6.91 0.45 10.06
C LEU A 268 7.10 -1.03 9.71
N LEU A 269 8.10 -1.36 8.89
CA LEU A 269 8.42 -2.76 8.59
C LEU A 269 8.85 -3.52 9.86
N ALA A 270 9.68 -2.91 10.71
CA ALA A 270 10.06 -3.49 11.99
C ALA A 270 8.84 -3.69 12.91
N TRP A 271 7.94 -2.71 12.98
CA TRP A 271 6.69 -2.83 13.73
C TRP A 271 5.78 -3.94 13.17
N LEU A 272 5.65 -4.07 11.85
CA LEU A 272 4.86 -5.13 11.23
C LEU A 272 5.41 -6.51 11.55
N ILE A 273 6.74 -6.70 11.44
CA ILE A 273 7.38 -7.98 11.77
C ILE A 273 7.18 -8.31 13.26
N LEU A 274 7.32 -7.31 14.13
CA LEU A 274 7.09 -7.50 15.57
C LEU A 274 5.63 -7.86 15.85
N LEU A 275 4.68 -7.18 15.24
CA LEU A 275 3.25 -7.46 15.35
C LEU A 275 2.94 -8.90 14.90
N LEU A 276 3.45 -9.32 13.76
CA LEU A 276 3.33 -10.71 13.28
C LEU A 276 3.90 -11.71 14.27
N ALA A 277 5.11 -11.44 14.79
CA ALA A 277 5.74 -12.31 15.76
C ALA A 277 4.92 -12.43 17.06
N VAL A 278 4.35 -11.32 17.54
CA VAL A 278 3.47 -11.30 18.73
C VAL A 278 2.19 -12.09 18.47
N ILE A 279 1.56 -11.92 17.31
CA ILE A 279 0.34 -12.64 16.94
C ILE A 279 0.62 -14.16 16.87
N VAL A 280 1.68 -14.57 16.19
CA VAL A 280 2.06 -15.98 16.09
C VAL A 280 2.40 -16.58 17.46
N ALA A 281 3.13 -15.84 18.29
CA ALA A 281 3.44 -16.26 19.65
C ALA A 281 2.19 -16.38 20.53
N TYR A 282 1.29 -15.39 20.46
CA TYR A 282 0.04 -15.38 21.21
C TYR A 282 -0.87 -16.55 20.77
N THR A 283 -1.10 -16.74 19.48
CA THR A 283 -1.95 -17.82 18.97
C THR A 283 -1.36 -19.21 19.27
N GLY A 284 -0.04 -19.35 19.13
CA GLY A 284 0.67 -20.58 19.48
C GLY A 284 0.58 -20.89 20.97
N LEU A 285 0.79 -19.90 21.84
CA LEU A 285 0.71 -20.04 23.28
C LEU A 285 -0.73 -20.28 23.76
N ALA A 286 -1.70 -19.56 23.19
CA ALA A 286 -3.13 -19.75 23.48
C ALA A 286 -3.59 -21.16 23.08
N ALA A 287 -3.16 -21.67 21.93
CA ALA A 287 -3.44 -23.04 21.49
C ALA A 287 -2.79 -24.11 22.41
N LEU A 288 -1.58 -23.82 22.91
CA LEU A 288 -0.89 -24.69 23.84
C LEU A 288 -1.61 -24.72 25.21
N VAL A 289 -1.92 -23.54 25.75
CA VAL A 289 -2.61 -23.43 27.06
C VAL A 289 -4.03 -23.99 26.98
N GLY A 290 -4.74 -23.80 25.87
CA GLY A 290 -6.09 -24.33 25.65
C GLY A 290 -6.16 -25.87 25.63
N ARG A 291 -5.02 -26.55 25.42
CA ARG A 291 -4.92 -28.02 25.55
C ARG A 291 -4.84 -28.49 27.00
N PHE A 292 -4.38 -27.64 27.91
CA PHE A 292 -4.06 -28.05 29.29
C PHE A 292 -4.91 -27.33 30.37
N ALA A 293 -5.60 -26.26 30.04
CA ALA A 293 -6.35 -25.44 31.01
C ALA A 293 -7.69 -24.97 30.44
N THR A 294 -8.71 -24.94 31.32
CA THR A 294 -9.98 -24.23 31.02
C THR A 294 -9.70 -22.73 30.87
N PRO A 295 -10.35 -22.04 29.90
CA PRO A 295 -10.06 -20.65 29.61
C PRO A 295 -10.51 -19.74 30.78
N ARG A 296 -9.56 -19.34 31.61
CA ARG A 296 -9.76 -18.27 32.60
C ARG A 296 -9.13 -16.98 32.08
N LEU A 297 -9.87 -15.89 32.17
CA LEU A 297 -9.46 -14.53 31.75
C LEU A 297 -8.08 -14.11 32.29
N ALA A 298 -7.70 -14.57 33.48
CA ALA A 298 -6.40 -14.31 34.10
C ALA A 298 -5.21 -14.87 33.27
N GLY A 299 -5.38 -16.01 32.59
CA GLY A 299 -4.31 -16.62 31.78
C GLY A 299 -4.01 -15.79 30.54
N SER A 300 -4.99 -15.21 29.87
CA SER A 300 -4.79 -14.38 28.67
C SER A 300 -4.08 -13.06 28.99
N ALA A 301 -4.40 -12.44 30.13
CA ALA A 301 -3.73 -11.20 30.58
C ALA A 301 -2.25 -11.43 30.91
N LEU A 302 -1.91 -12.53 31.57
CA LEU A 302 -0.53 -12.89 31.87
C LEU A 302 0.28 -13.20 30.61
N ILE A 303 -0.30 -13.91 29.65
CA ILE A 303 0.33 -14.18 28.34
C ILE A 303 0.59 -12.89 27.60
N THR A 304 -0.38 -11.98 27.56
CA THR A 304 -0.25 -10.67 26.89
C THR A 304 0.86 -9.84 27.55
N ALA A 305 0.87 -9.75 28.89
CA ALA A 305 1.90 -9.02 29.62
C ALA A 305 3.30 -9.58 29.37
N PHE A 306 3.43 -10.92 29.37
CA PHE A 306 4.71 -11.58 29.09
C PHE A 306 5.20 -11.31 27.65
N LEU A 307 4.31 -11.36 26.66
CA LEU A 307 4.64 -11.08 25.27
C LEU A 307 5.05 -9.62 25.04
N VAL A 308 4.37 -8.68 25.69
CA VAL A 308 4.75 -7.24 25.63
C VAL A 308 6.13 -7.02 26.25
N LEU A 309 6.43 -7.65 27.37
CA LEU A 309 7.72 -7.55 28.04
C LEU A 309 8.86 -8.14 27.18
N LEU A 310 8.59 -9.24 26.47
CA LEU A 310 9.54 -9.87 25.56
C LEU A 310 9.74 -9.05 24.26
N ALA A 311 8.69 -8.40 23.78
CA ALA A 311 8.72 -7.60 22.56
C ALA A 311 9.55 -6.32 22.72
N ALA A 312 9.54 -5.71 23.89
CA ALA A 312 10.24 -4.44 24.18
C ALA A 312 11.75 -4.46 23.83
N PRO A 313 12.56 -5.47 24.23
CA PRO A 313 13.97 -5.53 23.86
C PRO A 313 14.21 -6.02 22.42
N LEU A 314 13.21 -6.66 21.80
CA LEU A 314 13.32 -7.20 20.44
C LEU A 314 13.21 -6.10 19.38
N LEU A 315 12.40 -5.07 19.64
CA LEU A 315 12.12 -3.97 18.70
C LEU A 315 13.39 -3.25 18.22
N PRO A 316 14.31 -2.77 19.07
CA PRO A 316 15.52 -2.09 18.62
C PRO A 316 16.52 -3.01 17.89
N ARG A 317 16.49 -4.33 18.18
CA ARG A 317 17.30 -5.31 17.43
C ARG A 317 16.73 -5.53 16.04
N LEU A 318 15.42 -5.66 15.94
CA LEU A 318 14.71 -5.84 14.69
C LEU A 318 14.84 -4.62 13.77
N GLN A 319 14.74 -3.41 14.34
CA GLN A 319 14.97 -2.17 13.58
C GLN A 319 16.37 -2.14 12.97
N ARG A 320 17.41 -2.48 13.73
CA ARG A 320 18.79 -2.54 13.21
C ARG A 320 18.96 -3.57 12.09
N LEU A 321 18.33 -4.74 12.21
CA LEU A 321 18.35 -5.77 11.16
C LEU A 321 17.64 -5.32 9.89
N VAL A 322 16.48 -4.68 10.05
CA VAL A 322 15.70 -4.16 8.91
C VAL A 322 16.44 -3.01 8.23
N ASP A 323 17.02 -2.08 9.01
CA ASP A 323 17.83 -0.98 8.47
C ASP A 323 19.04 -1.52 7.70
N GLY A 324 19.74 -2.51 8.23
CA GLY A 324 20.85 -3.18 7.56
C GLY A 324 20.43 -3.93 6.28
N ALA A 325 19.29 -4.61 6.29
CA ALA A 325 18.78 -5.36 5.14
C ALA A 325 18.23 -4.46 4.03
N VAL A 326 17.58 -3.34 4.39
CA VAL A 326 16.95 -2.41 3.43
C VAL A 326 17.93 -1.38 2.88
N TYR A 327 18.89 -0.93 3.68
CA TYR A 327 19.77 0.20 3.32
C TYR A 327 21.24 -0.20 3.12
N GLY A 328 21.66 -1.38 3.58
CA GLY A 328 23.06 -1.80 3.56
C GLY A 328 23.97 -0.88 4.41
N GLU A 329 25.27 -1.15 4.42
CA GLU A 329 26.27 -0.39 5.21
C GLU A 329 26.50 1.07 4.73
N ARG A 330 25.81 1.53 3.69
CA ARG A 330 26.00 2.86 3.08
C ARG A 330 25.28 4.01 3.80
N GLY A 331 24.56 3.74 4.88
CA GLY A 331 23.68 4.70 5.56
C GLY A 331 24.26 5.46 6.74
N ASP A 332 25.52 5.23 7.14
CA ASP A 332 26.10 5.95 8.26
C ASP A 332 27.05 7.06 7.79
N PRO A 333 26.59 8.33 7.73
CA PRO A 333 27.44 9.45 7.35
C PRO A 333 28.61 9.67 8.33
N ALA A 334 28.48 9.21 9.57
CA ALA A 334 29.55 9.29 10.56
C ALA A 334 30.71 8.35 10.23
N SER A 335 30.43 7.17 9.66
CA SER A 335 31.45 6.22 9.22
C SER A 335 32.23 6.73 8.00
N VAL A 336 31.57 7.48 7.10
CA VAL A 336 32.22 8.12 5.95
C VAL A 336 33.11 9.26 6.39
N VAL A 337 32.64 10.09 7.32
CA VAL A 337 33.44 11.19 7.90
C VAL A 337 34.63 10.66 8.67
N SER A 338 34.47 9.60 9.48
CA SER A 338 35.58 8.98 10.23
C SER A 338 36.60 8.33 9.30
N ARG A 339 36.20 7.70 8.21
CA ARG A 339 37.12 7.17 7.19
C ARG A 339 37.87 8.29 6.47
N LEU A 340 37.19 9.41 6.14
CA LEU A 340 37.82 10.57 5.53
C LEU A 340 38.80 11.26 6.48
N THR A 341 38.47 11.39 7.77
CA THR A 341 39.37 11.95 8.80
C THR A 341 40.57 11.05 9.06
N ASN A 342 40.40 9.73 9.05
CA ASN A 342 41.48 8.76 9.22
C ASN A 342 42.35 8.56 7.99
N SER A 343 41.86 8.87 6.81
CA SER A 343 42.61 8.78 5.54
C SER A 343 43.36 10.06 5.19
N TRP A 344 43.15 11.14 5.95
CA TRP A 344 43.93 12.35 5.73
C TRP A 344 45.28 12.24 6.45
N PRO A 345 46.40 12.45 5.72
CA PRO A 345 47.70 12.43 6.33
C PRO A 345 47.78 13.51 7.43
N PRO A 346 48.50 13.22 8.51
CA PRO A 346 48.69 14.20 9.60
C PRO A 346 49.21 15.50 9.00
N ARG A 347 48.58 16.62 9.34
CA ARG A 347 49.05 17.96 8.98
C ARG A 347 50.47 18.11 9.45
N THR A 348 51.45 17.85 8.61
CA THR A 348 52.80 18.33 8.83
C THR A 348 52.77 19.85 8.74
N ARG A 349 53.21 20.49 9.85
CA ARG A 349 53.23 21.95 9.99
C ARG A 349 54.24 22.67 9.05
N ASP A 350 54.75 22.04 8.03
CA ASP A 350 55.68 22.65 7.11
C ASP A 350 55.03 23.14 5.86
N CYS A 351 54.52 24.41 5.90
CA CYS A 351 54.08 25.13 4.69
C CYS A 351 55.24 25.52 3.75
N ARG A 352 56.47 25.09 4.00
CA ARG A 352 57.65 25.52 3.24
C ARG A 352 57.92 24.80 1.93
N THR A 353 57.20 23.75 1.60
CA THR A 353 57.48 22.92 0.41
C THR A 353 56.34 22.81 -0.61
N TRP A 354 55.39 23.71 -0.61
CA TRP A 354 54.36 23.74 -1.64
C TRP A 354 54.90 24.48 -2.90
N SER A 355 55.44 23.75 -3.83
CA SER A 355 55.72 24.22 -5.18
C SER A 355 54.49 23.96 -6.07
N PRO A 356 54.01 24.94 -6.86
CA PRO A 356 52.85 24.79 -7.72
C PRO A 356 53.00 23.77 -8.87
N GLN A 357 54.19 23.18 -9.02
CA GLN A 357 54.50 22.30 -10.17
C GLN A 357 54.29 20.81 -9.94
N SER A 358 53.91 20.36 -8.70
CA SER A 358 53.87 18.92 -8.40
C SER A 358 52.47 18.27 -8.44
N VAL A 359 51.42 19.00 -8.78
CA VAL A 359 50.08 18.39 -8.89
C VAL A 359 49.79 18.11 -10.37
N ARG A 360 50.36 17.03 -10.91
CA ARG A 360 49.77 16.36 -12.06
C ARG A 360 48.61 15.47 -11.55
N LEU A 361 47.38 15.99 -11.63
CA LEU A 361 46.17 15.19 -11.51
C LEU A 361 45.98 14.38 -12.76
N SER A 362 46.60 13.21 -12.82
CA SER A 362 46.27 12.20 -13.82
C SER A 362 44.97 11.52 -13.41
N GLY A 363 43.90 11.77 -14.13
CA GLY A 363 42.73 10.89 -14.12
C GLY A 363 41.39 11.44 -13.66
N CYS A 364 41.15 12.77 -13.61
CA CYS A 364 39.79 13.28 -13.38
C CYS A 364 39.31 14.12 -14.60
N PRO A 365 38.37 13.61 -15.42
CA PRO A 365 37.93 14.32 -16.64
C PRO A 365 36.95 15.50 -16.39
N ILE A 366 36.68 15.92 -15.15
CA ILE A 366 35.61 16.86 -14.83
C ILE A 366 36.11 18.30 -14.58
N LEU A 367 37.40 18.60 -14.66
CA LEU A 367 37.89 19.97 -14.46
C LEU A 367 38.41 20.59 -15.79
N ARG A 368 37.55 20.65 -16.81
CA ARG A 368 37.75 21.57 -17.93
C ARG A 368 36.80 22.76 -17.76
N SER A 369 37.42 23.90 -17.49
CA SER A 369 36.96 25.26 -17.74
C SER A 369 35.62 25.71 -17.19
N ASN A 370 35.65 26.40 -16.06
CA ASN A 370 34.75 27.54 -15.86
C ASN A 370 35.43 28.57 -14.95
N ALA A 371 35.29 29.85 -15.31
CA ALA A 371 35.86 31.01 -14.64
C ALA A 371 35.48 31.16 -13.13
N THR A 372 34.50 30.42 -12.66
CA THR A 372 34.04 30.36 -11.27
C THR A 372 35.00 29.66 -10.31
N THR A 373 35.90 28.81 -10.80
CA THR A 373 36.88 28.11 -9.96
C THR A 373 38.01 29.02 -9.43
N ARG A 374 38.25 30.12 -10.12
CA ARG A 374 39.29 31.10 -9.67
C ARG A 374 38.82 31.93 -8.47
N SER A 375 37.51 32.21 -8.36
CA SER A 375 36.96 32.97 -7.22
C SER A 375 36.96 32.17 -5.93
N TRP A 376 36.75 30.85 -5.99
CA TRP A 376 36.73 29.95 -4.84
C TRP A 376 38.12 29.78 -4.22
N LEU A 377 39.15 29.67 -5.03
CA LEU A 377 40.55 29.59 -4.55
C LEU A 377 41.00 30.89 -3.89
N ALA A 378 40.53 32.05 -4.37
CA ALA A 378 40.83 33.33 -3.76
C ALA A 378 40.11 33.53 -2.40
N THR A 379 38.90 32.97 -2.23
CA THR A 379 38.14 33.07 -0.97
C THR A 379 38.67 32.10 0.08
N ALA A 380 39.08 30.88 -0.32
CA ALA A 380 39.67 29.91 0.57
C ALA A 380 41.01 30.39 1.16
N ASN A 381 41.80 31.14 0.34
CA ASN A 381 43.07 31.68 0.78
C ASN A 381 42.93 32.88 1.76
N ARG A 382 41.78 33.57 1.79
CA ARG A 382 41.50 34.62 2.78
C ARG A 382 41.04 34.09 4.14
N GLN A 383 40.44 32.91 4.18
CA GLN A 383 39.97 32.31 5.44
C GLN A 383 41.05 31.50 6.18
N SER A 384 42.15 31.16 5.53
CA SER A 384 43.22 30.36 6.14
C SER A 384 44.32 31.17 6.88
N GLY A 385 44.25 32.48 6.95
CA GLY A 385 45.12 33.28 7.81
C GLY A 385 46.64 33.21 7.48
N CYS A 386 47.03 32.75 6.30
CA CYS A 386 48.41 32.81 5.83
C CYS A 386 48.70 34.21 5.25
N ILE A 387 49.24 35.11 6.03
CA ILE A 387 49.80 36.37 5.57
C ILE A 387 51.21 36.04 5.00
N PRO A 388 51.54 36.43 3.77
CA PRO A 388 52.89 36.27 3.29
C PRO A 388 53.79 37.25 4.04
N GLY A 389 54.74 36.73 4.82
CA GLY A 389 55.81 37.52 5.38
C GLY A 389 56.74 38.03 4.28
N ARG A 390 57.20 39.29 4.43
CA ARG A 390 58.14 39.97 3.58
C ARG A 390 59.46 39.22 3.45
#